data_5abb1c111466fc6711f3b4e9a437da36
#
_entry.id   5abb1c111466fc6711f3b4e9a437da36
#
_cell.length_a   1.000
_cell.length_b   1.000
_cell.length_c   1.000
_cell.angle_alpha   90.00
_cell.angle_beta   90.00
_cell.angle_gamma   90.00
#
_symmetry.space_group_name_H-M   'P 1'
#
loop_
_entity.id
_entity.type
_entity.pdbx_description
1 polymer ?
#
loop_
_entity_poly.entity_id
_entity_poly.type
_entity_poly.pdbx_seq_one_letter_code
_entity_poly.pdbx_strand_id
1 'polypeptide(L)'
;MALASAYDLIYNVYGMLGALITAAMESIDCGRSITETKRGVEVSIMKTLVKNGMIVSPEDTYEADVLIEDGVIECIGKNLEAKIGDADKVIDAKGKYVLPGGIDVHTHMDIDVGIARAVDDFYTGTVAAACGGTTTIVDHMGFGPAGCPLHHQLDVYHGLADNKAVIDYGFHGVVQHVDESILNELETMMDDGVQSTKVYMTYGYKIDDDGILEVLKKMKELHGITAFHCENHYVVEHLKKEYGDAGKTAPIYHAKSRPNLAEAEAVRRVLYLAKLAGDAPVYIVHLSCKESLEAVEEARRNGQKNIFVETCTQYLTLTEDRYKDPDGLKYIMSPPLRTQQDLDALWKGLEAGEIQIVATDHCPFNYAKEKQDGKDDFRKCPNGAPGVEERMILLFSEGVMKNKISINKLVEVACTNPAKVYGMYPKKGIIEPGADGDLIIIDADAKQTLTHEMMHGAVDYTSYEGTPLNGKIDLVMQRGNIIAENNEFKGNRGDGQYIYRKPYFGI
;
A
#
# COMPACT_ATOMS: atom_id res chain seq x y z
N MET A 1 21.30 -27.85 -36.51
CA MET A 1 20.25 -28.84 -36.31
C MET A 1 19.88 -29.13 -34.84
N ALA A 2 20.78 -28.99 -33.87
CA ALA A 2 20.50 -29.30 -32.46
C ALA A 2 19.71 -28.18 -31.70
N LEU A 3 19.74 -26.94 -32.14
CA LEU A 3 19.02 -25.82 -31.51
C LEU A 3 17.53 -25.74 -31.90
N ALA A 4 17.15 -26.19 -33.09
CA ALA A 4 15.76 -26.23 -33.53
C ALA A 4 14.95 -27.31 -32.77
N SER A 5 15.57 -28.44 -32.43
CA SER A 5 14.92 -29.54 -31.68
C SER A 5 14.64 -29.20 -30.22
N ALA A 6 15.40 -28.29 -29.60
CA ALA A 6 15.16 -27.84 -28.22
C ALA A 6 14.00 -26.85 -28.12
N TYR A 7 13.83 -26.00 -29.12
CA TYR A 7 12.71 -25.05 -29.19
C TYR A 7 11.36 -25.76 -29.37
N ASP A 8 11.30 -26.78 -30.24
CA ASP A 8 10.09 -27.58 -30.47
C ASP A 8 9.72 -28.43 -29.24
N LEU A 9 10.70 -28.89 -28.46
CA LEU A 9 10.46 -29.64 -27.22
C LEU A 9 9.89 -28.74 -26.12
N ILE A 10 10.41 -27.51 -25.99
CA ILE A 10 9.95 -26.51 -25.03
C ILE A 10 8.51 -26.08 -25.37
N TYR A 11 8.22 -25.77 -26.64
CA TYR A 11 6.88 -25.38 -27.07
C TYR A 11 5.83 -26.49 -26.86
N ASN A 12 6.19 -27.76 -27.08
CA ASN A 12 5.30 -28.90 -26.82
C ASN A 12 5.06 -29.14 -25.32
N VAL A 13 6.06 -28.90 -24.46
CA VAL A 13 5.93 -29.03 -23.00
C VAL A 13 5.02 -27.93 -22.44
N TYR A 14 5.17 -26.68 -22.89
CA TYR A 14 4.27 -25.59 -22.48
C TYR A 14 2.85 -25.76 -23.01
N GLY A 15 2.67 -26.25 -24.23
CA GLY A 15 1.37 -26.59 -24.78
C GLY A 15 0.66 -27.72 -24.05
N MET A 16 1.40 -28.75 -23.61
CA MET A 16 0.86 -29.84 -22.79
C MET A 16 0.56 -29.42 -21.35
N LEU A 17 1.38 -28.53 -20.75
CA LEU A 17 1.09 -27.96 -19.44
C LEU A 17 -0.16 -27.08 -19.48
N GLY A 18 -0.31 -26.22 -20.49
CA GLY A 18 -1.50 -25.41 -20.67
C GLY A 18 -2.77 -26.24 -20.85
N ALA A 19 -2.72 -27.32 -21.63
CA ALA A 19 -3.85 -28.25 -21.80
C ALA A 19 -4.16 -29.06 -20.53
N LEU A 20 -3.14 -29.41 -19.72
CA LEU A 20 -3.31 -30.07 -18.42
C LEU A 20 -3.89 -29.12 -17.36
N ILE A 21 -3.50 -27.85 -17.37
CA ILE A 21 -4.07 -26.84 -16.48
C ILE A 21 -5.53 -26.58 -16.86
N THR A 22 -5.87 -26.47 -18.15
CA THR A 22 -7.24 -26.28 -18.62
C THR A 22 -8.11 -27.51 -18.28
N ALA A 23 -7.59 -28.72 -18.44
CA ALA A 23 -8.29 -29.95 -18.10
C ALA A 23 -8.42 -30.16 -16.57
N ALA A 24 -7.46 -29.68 -15.77
CA ALA A 24 -7.54 -29.67 -14.31
C ALA A 24 -8.57 -28.66 -13.80
N MET A 25 -8.68 -27.50 -14.46
CA MET A 25 -9.73 -26.51 -14.15
C MET A 25 -11.15 -26.97 -14.50
N GLU A 26 -11.31 -27.89 -15.48
CA GLU A 26 -12.60 -28.50 -15.81
C GLU A 26 -13.00 -29.65 -14.84
N SER A 27 -12.08 -30.15 -14.01
CA SER A 27 -12.30 -31.32 -13.15
C SER A 27 -12.29 -31.02 -11.64
N ILE A 28 -12.28 -29.74 -11.22
CA ILE A 28 -12.43 -29.39 -9.79
C ILE A 28 -13.89 -29.69 -9.41
N ASP A 29 -14.08 -30.82 -8.73
CA ASP A 29 -15.37 -31.23 -8.17
C ASP A 29 -15.71 -30.32 -6.96
N CYS A 30 -16.44 -29.26 -7.21
CA CYS A 30 -16.90 -28.27 -6.23
C CYS A 30 -18.09 -28.81 -5.41
N GLY A 31 -18.07 -30.07 -5.05
CA GLY A 31 -19.20 -30.76 -4.44
C GLY A 31 -18.88 -31.62 -3.22
N ARG A 32 -18.02 -31.17 -2.30
CA ARG A 32 -17.93 -31.81 -0.96
C ARG A 32 -18.56 -30.93 0.09
N SER A 33 -19.84 -31.16 0.34
CA SER A 33 -20.47 -30.79 1.62
C SER A 33 -19.80 -31.61 2.73
N ILE A 34 -18.84 -31.01 3.43
CA ILE A 34 -18.31 -31.58 4.67
C ILE A 34 -19.12 -30.95 5.80
N THR A 35 -20.15 -31.64 6.23
CA THR A 35 -20.76 -31.40 7.55
C THR A 35 -19.82 -31.97 8.60
N GLU A 36 -18.87 -31.19 9.08
CA GLU A 36 -18.13 -31.52 10.31
C GLU A 36 -19.00 -31.26 11.52
N THR A 37 -19.56 -32.31 12.08
CA THR A 37 -20.21 -32.29 13.40
C THR A 37 -19.17 -32.17 14.49
N LYS A 38 -18.81 -30.93 14.87
CA LYS A 38 -18.15 -30.67 16.16
C LYS A 38 -19.22 -30.36 17.22
N ARG A 39 -19.52 -31.34 18.05
CA ARG A 39 -20.33 -31.23 19.28
C ARG A 39 -21.77 -30.72 19.11
N GLY A 40 -22.56 -31.24 18.19
CA GLY A 40 -24.01 -31.05 18.21
C GLY A 40 -24.52 -29.61 17.95
N VAL A 41 -23.68 -28.73 17.42
CA VAL A 41 -24.08 -27.42 16.89
C VAL A 41 -23.92 -27.51 15.37
N GLU A 42 -25.02 -27.39 14.63
CA GLU A 42 -24.96 -27.11 13.21
C GLU A 42 -24.35 -25.72 13.03
N VAL A 43 -23.07 -25.65 12.65
CA VAL A 43 -22.46 -24.40 12.22
C VAL A 43 -22.91 -24.20 10.78
N SER A 44 -23.78 -23.21 10.56
CA SER A 44 -24.16 -22.79 9.21
C SER A 44 -22.95 -22.15 8.55
N ILE A 45 -22.43 -22.74 7.49
CA ILE A 45 -21.36 -22.17 6.64
C ILE A 45 -21.99 -21.02 5.85
N MET A 46 -21.45 -19.80 6.00
CA MET A 46 -21.92 -18.64 5.23
C MET A 46 -21.33 -18.69 3.81
N LYS A 47 -22.19 -18.74 2.80
CA LYS A 47 -21.81 -18.79 1.39
C LYS A 47 -22.13 -17.49 0.67
N THR A 48 -21.10 -16.86 0.10
CA THR A 48 -21.25 -15.69 -0.77
C THR A 48 -20.78 -16.03 -2.18
N LEU A 49 -21.64 -15.81 -3.17
CA LEU A 49 -21.32 -16.01 -4.58
C LEU A 49 -21.23 -14.67 -5.30
N VAL A 50 -20.06 -14.35 -5.85
CA VAL A 50 -19.86 -13.25 -6.81
C VAL A 50 -19.88 -13.87 -8.20
N LYS A 51 -20.84 -13.49 -9.07
CA LYS A 51 -21.01 -14.12 -10.38
C LYS A 51 -20.84 -13.15 -11.54
N ASN A 52 -20.50 -13.71 -12.71
CA ASN A 52 -20.38 -13.01 -14.00
C ASN A 52 -19.32 -11.89 -14.00
N GLY A 53 -18.39 -11.86 -13.05
CA GLY A 53 -17.38 -10.82 -12.93
C GLY A 53 -16.19 -11.04 -13.86
N MET A 54 -15.55 -9.94 -14.29
CA MET A 54 -14.26 -9.99 -14.95
C MET A 54 -13.18 -10.03 -13.88
N ILE A 55 -12.72 -11.23 -13.54
CA ILE A 55 -11.67 -11.46 -12.52
C ILE A 55 -10.33 -10.97 -13.05
N VAL A 56 -9.60 -10.22 -12.21
CA VAL A 56 -8.29 -9.68 -12.58
C VAL A 56 -7.23 -10.21 -11.65
N SER A 57 -6.21 -10.86 -12.21
CA SER A 57 -4.96 -11.22 -11.54
C SER A 57 -3.80 -10.40 -12.13
N PRO A 58 -2.57 -10.45 -11.56
CA PRO A 58 -1.41 -9.83 -12.19
C PRO A 58 -1.11 -10.35 -13.60
N GLU A 59 -1.44 -11.61 -13.87
CA GLU A 59 -1.09 -12.31 -15.11
C GLU A 59 -2.22 -12.29 -16.15
N ASP A 60 -3.49 -12.33 -15.72
CA ASP A 60 -4.60 -12.55 -16.63
C ASP A 60 -5.90 -11.83 -16.20
N THR A 61 -6.83 -11.70 -17.15
CA THR A 61 -8.18 -11.14 -16.94
C THR A 61 -9.19 -12.02 -17.65
N TYR A 62 -10.12 -12.62 -16.89
CA TYR A 62 -11.08 -13.60 -17.42
C TYR A 62 -12.44 -13.54 -16.71
N GLU A 63 -13.51 -13.93 -17.40
CA GLU A 63 -14.85 -13.99 -16.82
C GLU A 63 -15.06 -15.27 -16.02
N ALA A 64 -15.42 -15.13 -14.73
CA ALA A 64 -15.73 -16.26 -13.84
C ALA A 64 -16.63 -15.83 -12.67
N ASP A 65 -17.12 -16.84 -11.94
CA ASP A 65 -17.76 -16.71 -10.63
C ASP A 65 -16.75 -17.04 -9.54
N VAL A 66 -16.90 -16.42 -8.37
CA VAL A 66 -16.09 -16.68 -7.17
C VAL A 66 -17.04 -17.10 -6.04
N LEU A 67 -16.83 -18.30 -5.49
CA LEU A 67 -17.50 -18.77 -4.29
C LEU A 67 -16.62 -18.52 -3.06
N ILE A 68 -17.19 -17.90 -2.06
CA ILE A 68 -16.54 -17.64 -0.76
C ILE A 68 -17.35 -18.38 0.31
N GLU A 69 -16.69 -19.24 1.08
CA GLU A 69 -17.27 -19.95 2.24
C GLU A 69 -16.53 -19.56 3.51
N ASP A 70 -17.25 -19.12 4.54
CA ASP A 70 -16.69 -18.67 5.84
C ASP A 70 -15.51 -17.71 5.71
N GLY A 71 -15.60 -16.79 4.75
CA GLY A 71 -14.59 -15.74 4.53
C GLY A 71 -13.42 -16.11 3.66
N VAL A 72 -13.31 -17.36 3.20
CA VAL A 72 -12.23 -17.88 2.34
C VAL A 72 -12.76 -18.20 0.96
N ILE A 73 -11.99 -17.90 -0.08
CA ILE A 73 -12.30 -18.29 -1.45
C ILE A 73 -12.21 -19.81 -1.57
N GLU A 74 -13.34 -20.46 -1.80
CA GLU A 74 -13.43 -21.92 -1.94
C GLU A 74 -13.13 -22.36 -3.36
N CYS A 75 -13.75 -21.71 -4.35
CA CYS A 75 -13.48 -22.02 -5.75
C CYS A 75 -13.82 -20.86 -6.70
N ILE A 76 -13.22 -20.95 -7.90
CA ILE A 76 -13.43 -20.03 -9.02
C ILE A 76 -13.84 -20.88 -10.24
N GLY A 77 -14.87 -20.44 -10.95
CA GLY A 77 -15.31 -21.20 -12.12
C GLY A 77 -16.50 -20.55 -12.84
N LYS A 78 -17.04 -21.22 -13.84
CA LYS A 78 -18.24 -20.75 -14.57
C LYS A 78 -19.49 -21.47 -14.11
N ASN A 79 -20.60 -20.72 -14.01
CA ASN A 79 -21.92 -21.24 -13.64
C ASN A 79 -21.93 -21.95 -12.27
N LEU A 80 -21.24 -21.38 -11.27
CA LEU A 80 -21.17 -21.97 -9.93
C LEU A 80 -22.52 -22.01 -9.26
N GLU A 81 -23.40 -21.03 -9.48
CA GLU A 81 -24.78 -21.00 -8.95
C GLU A 81 -25.53 -22.30 -9.20
N ALA A 82 -25.38 -22.90 -10.39
CA ALA A 82 -26.02 -24.18 -10.72
C ALA A 82 -25.37 -25.39 -10.05
N LYS A 83 -24.16 -25.27 -9.53
CA LYS A 83 -23.36 -26.35 -8.94
C LYS A 83 -23.44 -26.40 -7.40
N ILE A 84 -23.54 -25.25 -6.75
CA ILE A 84 -23.42 -25.12 -5.30
C ILE A 84 -24.76 -25.15 -4.55
N GLY A 85 -25.90 -25.04 -5.26
CA GLY A 85 -27.21 -24.81 -4.67
C GLY A 85 -27.37 -23.38 -4.17
N ASP A 86 -28.20 -23.19 -3.14
CA ASP A 86 -28.48 -21.86 -2.61
C ASP A 86 -27.23 -21.28 -1.88
N ALA A 87 -26.89 -20.03 -2.22
CA ALA A 87 -25.94 -19.21 -1.49
C ALA A 87 -26.69 -18.22 -0.60
N ASP A 88 -26.14 -17.91 0.58
CA ASP A 88 -26.76 -16.93 1.50
C ASP A 88 -26.77 -15.54 0.88
N LYS A 89 -25.77 -15.23 0.05
CA LYS A 89 -25.65 -13.96 -0.67
C LYS A 89 -25.16 -14.19 -2.10
N VAL A 90 -25.85 -13.55 -3.06
CA VAL A 90 -25.46 -13.56 -4.48
C VAL A 90 -25.24 -12.12 -4.95
N ILE A 91 -24.08 -11.85 -5.54
CA ILE A 91 -23.68 -10.55 -6.07
C ILE A 91 -23.44 -10.73 -7.58
N ASP A 92 -24.18 -10.00 -8.42
CA ASP A 92 -23.98 -10.03 -9.88
C ASP A 92 -23.01 -8.91 -10.30
N ALA A 93 -21.80 -9.30 -10.65
CA ALA A 93 -20.73 -8.41 -11.13
C ALA A 93 -20.64 -8.34 -12.66
N LYS A 94 -21.74 -8.64 -13.36
CA LYS A 94 -21.79 -8.63 -14.83
C LYS A 94 -21.33 -7.29 -15.41
N GLY A 95 -20.33 -7.35 -16.30
CA GLY A 95 -19.76 -6.17 -16.96
C GLY A 95 -18.82 -5.35 -16.08
N LYS A 96 -18.50 -5.81 -14.86
CA LYS A 96 -17.61 -5.13 -13.91
C LYS A 96 -16.34 -5.93 -13.70
N TYR A 97 -15.29 -5.22 -13.29
CA TYR A 97 -14.05 -5.86 -12.87
C TYR A 97 -14.14 -6.29 -11.40
N VAL A 98 -13.56 -7.45 -11.09
CA VAL A 98 -13.43 -7.99 -9.74
C VAL A 98 -11.94 -8.15 -9.45
N LEU A 99 -11.42 -7.34 -8.53
CA LEU A 99 -10.03 -7.32 -8.12
C LEU A 99 -9.87 -7.85 -6.70
N PRO A 100 -8.67 -8.33 -6.31
CA PRO A 100 -8.37 -8.55 -4.91
C PRO A 100 -8.50 -7.25 -4.10
N GLY A 101 -8.80 -7.33 -2.83
CA GLY A 101 -8.78 -6.19 -1.92
C GLY A 101 -7.45 -5.44 -1.96
N GLY A 102 -7.50 -4.11 -2.01
CA GLY A 102 -6.32 -3.26 -1.98
C GLY A 102 -5.55 -3.39 -0.66
N ILE A 103 -4.22 -3.33 -0.74
CA ILE A 103 -3.34 -3.35 0.43
C ILE A 103 -2.52 -2.07 0.43
N ASP A 104 -2.70 -1.23 1.45
CA ASP A 104 -1.92 -0.01 1.63
C ASP A 104 -0.88 -0.22 2.73
N VAL A 105 0.37 -0.22 2.34
CA VAL A 105 1.50 -0.52 3.24
C VAL A 105 2.18 0.73 3.78
N HIS A 106 1.52 1.90 3.64
CA HIS A 106 2.08 3.15 4.13
C HIS A 106 0.97 4.11 4.58
N THR A 107 0.58 3.97 5.83
CA THR A 107 -0.36 4.86 6.51
C THR A 107 0.20 5.31 7.85
N HIS A 108 -0.37 6.36 8.42
CA HIS A 108 0.01 6.97 9.69
C HIS A 108 -1.22 7.32 10.52
N MET A 109 -2.03 6.30 10.86
CA MET A 109 -3.20 6.50 11.69
C MET A 109 -2.81 6.93 13.11
N ASP A 110 -3.53 7.89 13.68
CA ASP A 110 -3.28 8.39 15.04
C ASP A 110 -1.86 8.96 15.29
N ILE A 111 -1.01 9.13 14.26
CA ILE A 111 0.38 9.55 14.49
C ILE A 111 0.47 10.93 15.12
N ASP A 112 1.31 11.06 16.15
CA ASP A 112 1.71 12.32 16.75
C ASP A 112 3.09 12.73 16.21
N VAL A 113 3.13 13.80 15.42
CA VAL A 113 4.39 14.33 14.85
C VAL A 113 5.01 15.43 15.71
N GLY A 114 4.55 15.56 16.95
CA GLY A 114 5.06 16.51 17.97
C GLY A 114 4.42 17.90 17.87
N ILE A 115 4.18 18.43 16.68
CA ILE A 115 3.49 19.72 16.46
C ILE A 115 2.00 19.56 16.19
N ALA A 116 1.56 18.37 15.81
CA ALA A 116 0.17 18.02 15.54
C ALA A 116 -0.01 16.49 15.61
N ARG A 117 -1.26 16.05 15.77
CA ARG A 117 -1.66 14.66 15.62
C ARG A 117 -2.49 14.51 14.36
N ALA A 118 -2.29 13.42 13.60
CA ALA A 118 -3.14 13.06 12.47
C ALA A 118 -4.60 12.95 12.92
N VAL A 119 -5.53 13.47 12.10
CA VAL A 119 -6.94 13.57 12.49
C VAL A 119 -7.69 12.26 12.28
N ASP A 120 -7.21 11.40 11.38
CA ASP A 120 -7.76 10.05 11.24
C ASP A 120 -7.14 9.12 12.27
N ASP A 121 -8.02 8.55 13.10
CA ASP A 121 -7.70 7.43 13.98
C ASP A 121 -7.86 6.09 13.23
N PHE A 122 -7.57 4.97 13.91
CA PHE A 122 -7.75 3.64 13.31
C PHE A 122 -9.21 3.30 12.97
N TYR A 123 -10.20 4.02 13.50
CA TYR A 123 -11.58 3.85 13.07
C TYR A 123 -11.87 4.67 11.81
N THR A 124 -11.72 5.99 11.86
CA THR A 124 -12.08 6.88 10.73
C THR A 124 -11.22 6.63 9.50
N GLY A 125 -9.90 6.47 9.68
CA GLY A 125 -8.99 6.19 8.59
C GLY A 125 -9.22 4.82 7.94
N THR A 126 -9.56 3.78 8.72
CA THR A 126 -9.87 2.47 8.15
C THR A 126 -11.27 2.40 7.54
N VAL A 127 -12.24 3.22 7.98
CA VAL A 127 -13.52 3.41 7.27
C VAL A 127 -13.27 4.05 5.89
N ALA A 128 -12.47 5.10 5.83
CA ALA A 128 -12.05 5.72 4.57
C ALA A 128 -11.35 4.71 3.65
N ALA A 129 -10.39 3.94 4.18
CA ALA A 129 -9.70 2.89 3.45
C ALA A 129 -10.68 1.84 2.87
N ALA A 130 -11.65 1.37 3.69
CA ALA A 130 -12.67 0.41 3.27
C ALA A 130 -13.52 0.95 2.12
N CYS A 131 -14.02 2.19 2.22
CA CYS A 131 -14.80 2.84 1.16
C CYS A 131 -13.97 3.04 -0.12
N GLY A 132 -12.66 3.24 0.03
CA GLY A 132 -11.69 3.38 -1.07
C GLY A 132 -11.20 2.07 -1.69
N GLY A 133 -11.71 0.91 -1.25
CA GLY A 133 -11.30 -0.39 -1.82
C GLY A 133 -10.04 -1.01 -1.17
N THR A 134 -9.58 -0.47 -0.06
CA THR A 134 -8.46 -1.03 0.71
C THR A 134 -9.02 -1.92 1.82
N THR A 135 -8.63 -3.20 1.85
CA THR A 135 -9.08 -4.18 2.84
C THR A 135 -8.02 -4.52 3.88
N THR A 136 -6.81 -4.02 3.66
CA THR A 136 -5.68 -4.25 4.57
C THR A 136 -4.76 -3.04 4.56
N ILE A 137 -4.31 -2.62 5.75
CA ILE A 137 -3.25 -1.61 5.90
C ILE A 137 -2.05 -2.21 6.64
N VAL A 138 -0.84 -1.68 6.36
CA VAL A 138 0.32 -1.85 7.25
C VAL A 138 0.76 -0.46 7.66
N ASP A 139 0.45 -0.10 8.91
CA ASP A 139 0.64 1.25 9.43
C ASP A 139 2.04 1.46 9.99
N HIS A 140 2.60 2.64 9.78
CA HIS A 140 3.87 3.06 10.38
C HIS A 140 3.65 3.61 11.78
N MET A 141 4.07 2.87 12.78
CA MET A 141 4.03 3.35 14.17
C MET A 141 4.79 4.68 14.31
N GLY A 142 4.25 5.59 15.10
CA GLY A 142 4.91 6.85 15.41
C GLY A 142 6.06 6.70 16.40
N PHE A 143 6.73 7.81 16.70
CA PHE A 143 7.82 7.84 17.67
C PHE A 143 7.30 7.77 19.10
N GLY A 144 7.97 6.99 19.94
CA GLY A 144 7.74 6.94 21.38
C GLY A 144 8.62 7.94 22.16
N PRO A 145 8.55 7.90 23.49
CA PRO A 145 9.47 8.65 24.34
C PRO A 145 10.94 8.35 24.01
N ALA A 146 11.80 9.34 24.16
CA ALA A 146 13.23 9.15 23.88
C ALA A 146 13.82 7.98 24.68
N GLY A 147 14.50 7.04 23.99
CA GLY A 147 15.11 5.86 24.59
C GLY A 147 14.13 4.74 24.96
N CYS A 148 12.86 4.79 24.55
CA CYS A 148 11.94 3.69 24.80
C CYS A 148 12.28 2.46 23.95
N PRO A 149 11.93 1.23 24.41
CA PRO A 149 12.06 0.01 23.64
C PRO A 149 11.10 0.01 22.45
N LEU A 150 11.33 -0.86 21.45
CA LEU A 150 10.48 -1.00 20.27
C LEU A 150 9.05 -1.47 20.62
N HIS A 151 8.93 -2.39 21.57
CA HIS A 151 7.64 -2.89 22.04
C HIS A 151 6.76 -1.84 22.69
N HIS A 152 7.35 -0.77 23.26
CA HIS A 152 6.55 0.34 23.80
C HIS A 152 5.58 0.89 22.75
N GLN A 153 6.07 1.13 21.54
CA GLN A 153 5.22 1.64 20.46
C GLN A 153 4.27 0.56 19.90
N LEU A 154 4.68 -0.70 19.88
CA LEU A 154 3.81 -1.79 19.48
C LEU A 154 2.60 -1.88 20.43
N ASP A 155 2.81 -1.86 21.73
CA ASP A 155 1.74 -1.87 22.75
C ASP A 155 0.81 -0.67 22.62
N VAL A 156 1.38 0.54 22.39
CA VAL A 156 0.60 1.76 22.19
C VAL A 156 -0.30 1.60 20.94
N TYR A 157 0.25 1.13 19.82
CA TYR A 157 -0.48 1.02 18.56
C TYR A 157 -1.53 -0.10 18.58
N HIS A 158 -1.28 -1.21 19.30
CA HIS A 158 -2.35 -2.17 19.60
C HIS A 158 -3.50 -1.51 20.38
N GLY A 159 -3.20 -0.71 21.41
CA GLY A 159 -4.21 0.04 22.14
C GLY A 159 -4.99 1.07 21.29
N LEU A 160 -4.38 1.58 20.22
CA LEU A 160 -5.04 2.49 19.25
C LEU A 160 -5.90 1.74 18.22
N ALA A 161 -5.47 0.57 17.75
CA ALA A 161 -6.09 -0.15 16.64
C ALA A 161 -7.11 -1.22 17.09
N ASP A 162 -6.81 -1.97 18.15
CA ASP A 162 -7.61 -3.11 18.58
C ASP A 162 -9.06 -2.70 18.91
N ASN A 163 -10.02 -3.44 18.37
CA ASN A 163 -11.46 -3.18 18.50
C ASN A 163 -11.91 -1.82 17.91
N LYS A 164 -11.09 -1.18 17.05
CA LYS A 164 -11.43 0.05 16.33
C LYS A 164 -11.30 -0.10 14.82
N ALA A 165 -10.18 -0.66 14.33
CA ALA A 165 -9.96 -0.87 12.92
C ALA A 165 -11.11 -1.70 12.31
N VAL A 166 -11.60 -1.28 11.14
CA VAL A 166 -12.70 -1.96 10.43
C VAL A 166 -12.20 -2.87 9.32
N ILE A 167 -10.95 -2.72 8.92
CA ILE A 167 -10.24 -3.61 7.99
C ILE A 167 -9.01 -4.22 8.67
N ASP A 168 -8.45 -5.24 8.06
CA ASP A 168 -7.28 -5.93 8.60
C ASP A 168 -6.05 -5.01 8.61
N TYR A 169 -5.19 -5.18 9.61
CA TYR A 169 -4.06 -4.29 9.82
C TYR A 169 -2.81 -5.02 10.33
N GLY A 170 -1.67 -4.43 10.07
CA GLY A 170 -0.38 -4.78 10.63
C GLY A 170 0.43 -3.51 10.90
N PHE A 171 1.64 -3.67 11.45
CA PHE A 171 2.49 -2.53 11.80
C PHE A 171 3.89 -2.65 11.21
N HIS A 172 4.50 -1.50 10.89
CA HIS A 172 5.94 -1.35 10.74
C HIS A 172 6.53 -0.86 12.06
N GLY A 173 7.57 -1.52 12.54
CA GLY A 173 8.35 -1.01 13.66
C GLY A 173 9.01 0.33 13.29
N VAL A 174 9.26 1.19 14.26
CA VAL A 174 9.99 2.45 14.06
C VAL A 174 11.28 2.44 14.89
N VAL A 175 12.42 2.58 14.21
CA VAL A 175 13.72 2.69 14.87
C VAL A 175 14.06 4.15 15.06
N GLN A 176 14.10 4.62 16.32
CA GLN A 176 14.38 6.01 16.67
C GLN A 176 15.75 6.21 17.32
N HIS A 177 16.43 5.14 17.69
CA HIS A 177 17.83 5.08 18.12
C HIS A 177 18.35 3.66 17.94
N VAL A 178 19.66 3.48 17.91
CA VAL A 178 20.29 2.18 17.70
C VAL A 178 21.27 1.92 18.82
N ASP A 179 21.07 0.81 19.52
CA ASP A 179 21.98 0.22 20.49
C ASP A 179 21.75 -1.31 20.53
N GLU A 180 22.55 -2.02 21.33
CA GLU A 180 22.47 -3.48 21.43
C GLU A 180 21.08 -3.96 21.88
N SER A 181 20.39 -3.22 22.76
CA SER A 181 19.05 -3.58 23.24
C SER A 181 18.02 -3.51 22.12
N ILE A 182 18.02 -2.41 21.34
CA ILE A 182 17.13 -2.23 20.20
C ILE A 182 17.38 -3.28 19.13
N LEU A 183 18.64 -3.60 18.80
CA LEU A 183 18.97 -4.63 17.81
C LEU A 183 18.50 -6.02 18.23
N ASN A 184 18.59 -6.34 19.54
CA ASN A 184 18.08 -7.62 20.06
C ASN A 184 16.53 -7.65 20.03
N GLU A 185 15.88 -6.52 20.29
CA GLU A 185 14.41 -6.40 20.30
C GLU A 185 13.79 -6.57 18.92
N LEU A 186 14.53 -6.29 17.82
CA LEU A 186 14.06 -6.55 16.46
C LEU A 186 13.66 -8.02 16.25
N GLU A 187 14.33 -8.97 16.89
CA GLU A 187 14.01 -10.38 16.79
C GLU A 187 12.64 -10.71 17.40
N THR A 188 12.38 -10.21 18.61
CA THR A 188 11.09 -10.42 19.29
C THR A 188 9.94 -9.66 18.61
N MET A 189 10.21 -8.50 18.01
CA MET A 189 9.22 -7.79 17.18
C MET A 189 8.77 -8.65 15.98
N MET A 190 9.67 -9.44 15.39
CA MET A 190 9.30 -10.34 14.30
C MET A 190 8.41 -11.50 14.78
N ASP A 191 8.61 -12.01 15.98
CA ASP A 191 7.75 -13.02 16.61
C ASP A 191 6.32 -12.49 16.82
N ASP A 192 6.20 -11.17 17.08
CA ASP A 192 4.91 -10.47 17.19
C ASP A 192 4.29 -10.09 15.84
N GLY A 193 4.88 -10.55 14.73
CA GLY A 193 4.35 -10.32 13.37
C GLY A 193 4.82 -9.01 12.71
N VAL A 194 5.70 -8.23 13.36
CA VAL A 194 6.28 -7.00 12.81
C VAL A 194 7.53 -7.33 12.00
N GLN A 195 7.34 -7.69 10.71
CA GLN A 195 8.40 -8.18 9.82
C GLN A 195 9.21 -7.08 9.13
N SER A 196 8.96 -5.83 9.45
CA SER A 196 9.57 -4.68 8.81
C SER A 196 9.76 -3.52 9.77
N THR A 197 10.83 -2.76 9.57
CA THR A 197 11.16 -1.58 10.37
C THR A 197 11.25 -0.34 9.51
N LYS A 198 10.87 0.81 10.05
CA LYS A 198 11.03 2.13 9.44
C LYS A 198 12.22 2.86 10.03
N VAL A 199 13.05 3.43 9.16
CA VAL A 199 14.18 4.28 9.50
C VAL A 199 14.05 5.61 8.76
N TYR A 200 14.29 6.70 9.48
CA TYR A 200 14.29 8.04 8.93
C TYR A 200 15.73 8.55 8.78
N MET A 201 16.04 9.13 7.61
CA MET A 201 17.33 9.80 7.37
C MET A 201 17.25 11.31 7.57
N THR A 202 16.08 11.81 7.96
CA THR A 202 15.77 13.22 8.25
C THR A 202 14.93 13.32 9.51
N TYR A 203 14.55 14.54 9.90
CA TYR A 203 13.82 14.85 11.13
C TYR A 203 14.65 14.68 12.42
N GLY A 204 14.00 14.85 13.59
CA GLY A 204 14.63 14.82 14.90
C GLY A 204 15.12 13.44 15.35
N TYR A 205 14.55 12.37 14.76
CA TYR A 205 14.88 10.96 15.06
C TYR A 205 15.63 10.29 13.90
N LYS A 206 16.38 11.07 13.11
CA LYS A 206 17.19 10.49 12.05
C LYS A 206 18.24 9.54 12.63
N ILE A 207 18.46 8.45 11.93
CA ILE A 207 19.53 7.49 12.21
C ILE A 207 20.72 7.82 11.31
N ASP A 208 21.92 7.84 11.86
CA ASP A 208 23.15 8.08 11.12
C ASP A 208 23.65 6.78 10.43
N ASP A 209 24.59 6.89 9.50
CA ASP A 209 24.99 5.81 8.61
C ASP A 209 25.50 4.54 9.30
N ASP A 210 26.15 4.67 10.47
CA ASP A 210 26.59 3.54 11.28
C ASP A 210 25.41 2.75 11.86
N GLY A 211 24.43 3.45 12.45
CA GLY A 211 23.22 2.83 12.96
C GLY A 211 22.37 2.21 11.84
N ILE A 212 22.27 2.87 10.66
CA ILE A 212 21.61 2.30 9.48
C ILE A 212 22.26 0.98 9.07
N LEU A 213 23.60 0.94 9.05
CA LEU A 213 24.33 -0.26 8.68
C LEU A 213 24.10 -1.43 9.65
N GLU A 214 24.03 -1.15 10.96
CA GLU A 214 23.73 -2.16 11.99
C GLU A 214 22.30 -2.70 11.86
N VAL A 215 21.31 -1.82 11.70
CA VAL A 215 19.90 -2.24 11.46
C VAL A 215 19.79 -3.08 10.20
N LEU A 216 20.40 -2.68 9.10
CA LEU A 216 20.39 -3.44 7.84
C LEU A 216 20.98 -4.85 7.99
N LYS A 217 22.11 -4.98 8.71
CA LYS A 217 22.73 -6.28 8.99
C LYS A 217 21.82 -7.17 9.83
N LYS A 218 21.24 -6.61 10.91
CA LYS A 218 20.35 -7.35 11.81
C LYS A 218 19.07 -7.77 11.10
N MET A 219 18.41 -6.87 10.38
CA MET A 219 17.19 -7.19 9.63
C MET A 219 17.42 -8.22 8.52
N LYS A 220 18.58 -8.18 7.86
CA LYS A 220 18.97 -9.23 6.91
C LYS A 220 19.12 -10.59 7.58
N GLU A 221 19.76 -10.66 8.74
CA GLU A 221 19.91 -11.90 9.53
C GLU A 221 18.55 -12.48 9.89
N LEU A 222 17.61 -11.64 10.27
CA LEU A 222 16.24 -12.00 10.64
C LEU A 222 15.30 -12.26 9.45
N HIS A 223 15.76 -12.13 8.21
CA HIS A 223 14.93 -12.18 7.01
C HIS A 223 13.80 -11.13 6.98
N GLY A 224 14.03 -10.00 7.63
CA GLY A 224 13.13 -8.85 7.63
C GLY A 224 13.50 -7.82 6.57
N ILE A 225 12.71 -6.76 6.46
CA ILE A 225 12.90 -5.68 5.51
C ILE A 225 12.97 -4.32 6.22
N THR A 226 13.88 -3.44 5.78
CA THR A 226 14.01 -2.08 6.35
C THR A 226 13.49 -1.05 5.35
N ALA A 227 12.49 -0.27 5.77
CA ALA A 227 11.90 0.83 5.01
C ALA A 227 12.57 2.16 5.36
N PHE A 228 12.88 2.98 4.35
CA PHE A 228 13.65 4.21 4.52
C PHE A 228 12.91 5.43 3.99
N HIS A 229 12.76 6.46 4.84
CA HIS A 229 12.47 7.81 4.40
C HIS A 229 13.78 8.48 3.96
N CYS A 230 13.95 8.63 2.65
CA CYS A 230 15.20 9.05 2.04
C CYS A 230 15.20 10.53 1.68
N GLU A 231 15.59 11.41 2.60
CA GLU A 231 15.90 12.81 2.33
C GLU A 231 17.18 13.22 3.08
N ASN A 232 18.06 13.99 2.44
CA ASN A 232 19.28 14.50 3.08
C ASN A 232 18.94 15.57 4.09
N HIS A 233 18.98 15.21 5.38
CA HIS A 233 18.64 16.08 6.51
C HIS A 233 19.35 17.43 6.45
N TYR A 234 20.65 17.42 6.28
CA TYR A 234 21.48 18.64 6.38
C TYR A 234 21.20 19.60 5.22
N VAL A 235 20.98 19.09 4.01
CA VAL A 235 20.61 19.92 2.86
C VAL A 235 19.21 20.51 3.06
N VAL A 236 18.26 19.71 3.49
CA VAL A 236 16.88 20.17 3.76
C VAL A 236 16.86 21.27 4.83
N GLU A 237 17.50 21.06 5.98
CA GLU A 237 17.50 22.02 7.06
C GLU A 237 18.27 23.30 6.69
N HIS A 238 19.37 23.19 5.92
CA HIS A 238 20.10 24.35 5.40
C HIS A 238 19.21 25.20 4.50
N LEU A 239 18.53 24.60 3.52
CA LEU A 239 17.68 25.32 2.58
C LEU A 239 16.41 25.89 3.26
N LYS A 240 15.80 25.16 4.20
CA LYS A 240 14.70 25.70 5.02
C LYS A 240 15.11 26.96 5.77
N LYS A 241 16.31 26.95 6.36
CA LYS A 241 16.86 28.12 7.05
C LYS A 241 17.15 29.25 6.08
N GLU A 242 17.83 28.98 4.96
CA GLU A 242 18.17 29.98 3.94
C GLU A 242 16.95 30.69 3.39
N TYR A 243 15.89 29.95 3.02
CA TYR A 243 14.65 30.55 2.53
C TYR A 243 13.92 31.33 3.62
N GLY A 244 13.89 30.84 4.84
CA GLY A 244 13.27 31.54 5.94
C GLY A 244 13.98 32.86 6.27
N ASP A 245 15.31 32.88 6.33
CA ASP A 245 16.10 34.09 6.57
C ASP A 245 15.93 35.13 5.43
N ALA A 246 15.67 34.65 4.22
CA ALA A 246 15.38 35.50 3.07
C ALA A 246 13.89 35.95 3.00
N GLY A 247 13.04 35.63 3.98
CA GLY A 247 11.62 35.95 4.00
C GLY A 247 10.78 35.17 2.96
N LYS A 248 11.31 34.09 2.42
CA LYS A 248 10.66 33.21 1.42
C LYS A 248 9.90 32.11 2.16
N THR A 249 8.70 32.44 2.62
CA THR A 249 7.92 31.59 3.55
C THR A 249 6.64 30.98 2.94
N ALA A 250 6.33 31.28 1.68
CA ALA A 250 5.17 30.72 0.97
C ALA A 250 5.30 29.19 0.77
N PRO A 251 4.17 28.45 0.59
CA PRO A 251 4.17 26.98 0.46
C PRO A 251 5.10 26.41 -0.61
N ILE A 252 5.31 27.11 -1.75
CA ILE A 252 6.22 26.66 -2.80
C ILE A 252 7.68 26.47 -2.32
N TYR A 253 8.10 27.20 -1.30
CA TYR A 253 9.44 27.06 -0.73
C TYR A 253 9.61 25.79 0.10
N HIS A 254 8.51 25.11 0.45
CA HIS A 254 8.58 23.75 0.96
C HIS A 254 9.22 22.83 -0.08
N ALA A 255 8.74 22.81 -1.33
CA ALA A 255 9.35 22.02 -2.40
C ALA A 255 10.77 22.47 -2.71
N LYS A 256 11.03 23.79 -2.75
CA LYS A 256 12.36 24.34 -3.04
C LYS A 256 13.41 23.97 -1.97
N SER A 257 12.99 23.80 -0.71
CA SER A 257 13.87 23.38 0.38
C SER A 257 14.17 21.87 0.41
N ARG A 258 13.45 21.09 -0.42
CA ARG A 258 13.56 19.63 -0.53
C ARG A 258 13.76 19.20 -2.00
N PRO A 259 14.87 19.65 -2.64
CA PRO A 259 15.09 19.38 -4.07
C PRO A 259 15.23 17.88 -4.33
N ASN A 260 14.94 17.46 -5.57
CA ASN A 260 15.08 16.07 -6.04
C ASN A 260 16.44 15.46 -5.65
N LEU A 261 17.53 16.24 -5.77
CA LEU A 261 18.88 15.78 -5.44
C LEU A 261 19.07 15.45 -3.96
N ALA A 262 18.31 16.07 -3.05
CA ALA A 262 18.36 15.72 -1.62
C ALA A 262 17.74 14.36 -1.35
N GLU A 263 16.72 13.97 -2.09
CA GLU A 263 16.12 12.63 -2.06
C GLU A 263 17.04 11.62 -2.75
N ALA A 264 17.48 11.90 -3.97
CA ALA A 264 18.30 10.99 -4.75
C ALA A 264 19.66 10.67 -4.10
N GLU A 265 20.28 11.64 -3.41
CA GLU A 265 21.52 11.40 -2.64
C GLU A 265 21.24 10.41 -1.50
N ALA A 266 20.16 10.64 -0.74
CA ALA A 266 19.80 9.77 0.39
C ALA A 266 19.46 8.35 -0.09
N VAL A 267 18.73 8.20 -1.21
CA VAL A 267 18.46 6.90 -1.85
C VAL A 267 19.76 6.19 -2.21
N ARG A 268 20.70 6.87 -2.92
CA ARG A 268 22.01 6.27 -3.27
C ARG A 268 22.78 5.82 -2.03
N ARG A 269 22.78 6.63 -0.98
CA ARG A 269 23.50 6.33 0.25
C ARG A 269 22.94 5.08 0.92
N VAL A 270 21.61 4.95 1.05
CA VAL A 270 20.99 3.74 1.61
C VAL A 270 21.33 2.52 0.75
N LEU A 271 21.27 2.62 -0.57
CA LEU A 271 21.61 1.50 -1.46
C LEU A 271 23.06 1.05 -1.32
N TYR A 272 24.00 1.97 -1.13
CA TYR A 272 25.39 1.61 -0.82
C TYR A 272 25.54 0.95 0.55
N LEU A 273 24.86 1.46 1.58
CA LEU A 273 24.86 0.85 2.90
C LEU A 273 24.24 -0.56 2.88
N ALA A 274 23.15 -0.75 2.15
CA ALA A 274 22.53 -2.06 1.97
C ALA A 274 23.47 -3.06 1.28
N LYS A 275 24.22 -2.59 0.27
CA LYS A 275 25.24 -3.42 -0.39
C LYS A 275 26.38 -3.80 0.55
N LEU A 276 26.85 -2.85 1.38
CA LEU A 276 27.85 -3.10 2.42
C LEU A 276 27.35 -4.08 3.50
N ALA A 277 26.06 -4.05 3.81
CA ALA A 277 25.40 -5.04 4.66
C ALA A 277 25.18 -6.41 3.99
N GLY A 278 25.81 -6.65 2.82
CA GLY A 278 25.74 -7.90 2.08
C GLY A 278 24.46 -8.04 1.24
N ASP A 279 24.01 -6.97 0.60
CA ASP A 279 22.77 -6.86 -0.17
C ASP A 279 21.52 -7.07 0.69
N ALA A 280 21.48 -6.37 1.84
CA ALA A 280 20.34 -6.43 2.76
C ALA A 280 19.06 -5.92 2.09
N PRO A 281 17.88 -6.50 2.40
CA PRO A 281 16.61 -6.05 1.84
C PRO A 281 16.28 -4.62 2.27
N VAL A 282 16.02 -3.76 1.28
CA VAL A 282 15.63 -2.37 1.51
C VAL A 282 14.33 -2.04 0.80
N TYR A 283 13.54 -1.20 1.43
CA TYR A 283 12.31 -0.66 0.89
C TYR A 283 12.38 0.87 0.88
N ILE A 284 12.41 1.46 -0.31
CA ILE A 284 12.40 2.91 -0.47
C ILE A 284 10.95 3.35 -0.48
N VAL A 285 10.49 3.98 0.61
CA VAL A 285 9.12 4.49 0.70
C VAL A 285 8.93 5.76 -0.14
N HIS A 286 7.70 6.03 -0.58
CA HIS A 286 7.23 7.29 -1.21
C HIS A 286 8.25 7.94 -2.17
N LEU A 287 8.96 7.16 -2.99
CA LEU A 287 9.89 7.68 -3.99
C LEU A 287 9.15 8.65 -4.91
N SER A 288 9.63 9.90 -4.99
CA SER A 288 8.86 11.00 -5.56
C SER A 288 9.43 11.61 -6.84
N CYS A 289 10.68 11.31 -7.19
CA CYS A 289 11.34 12.01 -8.29
C CYS A 289 12.15 11.09 -9.19
N LYS A 290 12.41 11.59 -10.42
CA LYS A 290 13.13 10.88 -11.48
C LYS A 290 14.55 10.50 -11.06
N GLU A 291 15.30 11.40 -10.43
CA GLU A 291 16.70 11.16 -10.05
C GLU A 291 16.84 10.07 -8.97
N SER A 292 15.82 9.92 -8.11
CA SER A 292 15.74 8.82 -7.15
C SER A 292 15.48 7.50 -7.83
N LEU A 293 14.60 7.46 -8.84
CA LEU A 293 14.37 6.27 -9.65
C LEU A 293 15.62 5.86 -10.43
N GLU A 294 16.30 6.81 -11.05
CA GLU A 294 17.59 6.56 -11.76
C GLU A 294 18.65 5.96 -10.82
N ALA A 295 18.68 6.38 -9.54
CA ALA A 295 19.60 5.80 -8.55
C ALA A 295 19.28 4.33 -8.24
N VAL A 296 17.99 3.97 -8.15
CA VAL A 296 17.55 2.57 -7.98
C VAL A 296 17.91 1.73 -9.20
N GLU A 297 17.58 2.21 -10.40
CA GLU A 297 17.90 1.51 -11.65
C GLU A 297 19.42 1.28 -11.81
N GLU A 298 20.24 2.27 -11.43
CA GLU A 298 21.70 2.13 -11.43
C GLU A 298 22.16 1.02 -10.48
N ALA A 299 21.63 0.98 -9.26
CA ALA A 299 21.97 -0.05 -8.28
C ALA A 299 21.59 -1.45 -8.76
N ARG A 300 20.40 -1.61 -9.36
CA ARG A 300 19.94 -2.88 -9.97
C ARG A 300 20.82 -3.30 -11.14
N ARG A 301 21.17 -2.39 -12.05
CA ARG A 301 22.13 -2.67 -13.14
C ARG A 301 23.50 -3.11 -12.61
N ASN A 302 23.89 -2.63 -11.43
CA ASN A 302 25.13 -3.03 -10.73
C ASN A 302 24.97 -4.30 -9.88
N GLY A 303 23.85 -5.04 -10.03
CA GLY A 303 23.63 -6.36 -9.49
C GLY A 303 23.01 -6.41 -8.09
N GLN A 304 22.53 -5.29 -7.52
CA GLN A 304 21.68 -5.32 -6.32
C GLN A 304 20.28 -5.84 -6.68
N LYS A 305 19.78 -6.80 -5.88
CA LYS A 305 18.49 -7.48 -6.16
C LYS A 305 17.41 -7.21 -5.12
N ASN A 306 17.81 -6.98 -3.87
CA ASN A 306 16.89 -6.86 -2.75
C ASN A 306 16.45 -5.40 -2.52
N ILE A 307 16.02 -4.72 -3.59
CA ILE A 307 15.56 -3.33 -3.57
C ILE A 307 14.07 -3.31 -3.95
N PHE A 308 13.24 -2.89 -3.03
CA PHE A 308 11.82 -2.66 -3.25
C PHE A 308 11.53 -1.17 -3.22
N VAL A 309 10.66 -0.71 -4.09
CA VAL A 309 10.36 0.72 -4.27
C VAL A 309 8.88 0.95 -4.24
N GLU A 310 8.50 1.93 -3.46
CA GLU A 310 7.15 2.47 -3.38
C GLU A 310 7.10 3.88 -3.95
N THR A 311 6.04 4.19 -4.65
CA THR A 311 5.59 5.57 -4.85
C THR A 311 4.19 5.75 -4.29
N CYS A 312 3.68 6.98 -4.28
CA CYS A 312 2.33 7.28 -3.80
C CYS A 312 1.50 7.95 -4.89
N THR A 313 0.17 7.85 -4.76
CA THR A 313 -0.77 8.42 -5.74
C THR A 313 -0.57 9.91 -5.98
N GLN A 314 -0.21 10.69 -4.96
CA GLN A 314 0.07 12.11 -5.07
C GLN A 314 1.24 12.40 -6.02
N TYR A 315 2.29 11.59 -6.04
CA TYR A 315 3.45 11.76 -6.94
C TYR A 315 3.19 11.27 -8.36
N LEU A 316 2.07 10.59 -8.58
CA LEU A 316 1.62 10.15 -9.91
C LEU A 316 0.60 11.11 -10.54
N THR A 317 -0.01 12.00 -9.74
CA THR A 317 -1.20 12.76 -10.18
C THR A 317 -1.13 14.27 -9.90
N LEU A 318 -0.34 14.70 -8.91
CA LEU A 318 -0.26 16.10 -8.50
C LEU A 318 1.15 16.67 -8.72
N THR A 319 1.23 17.93 -9.19
CA THR A 319 2.51 18.62 -9.39
C THR A 319 2.77 19.70 -8.35
N GLU A 320 4.02 20.17 -8.25
CA GLU A 320 4.43 21.29 -7.38
C GLU A 320 3.69 22.61 -7.64
N ASP A 321 2.97 22.71 -8.77
CA ASP A 321 2.15 23.88 -9.06
C ASP A 321 1.03 24.06 -8.04
N ARG A 322 0.56 23.00 -7.39
CA ARG A 322 -0.42 23.03 -6.30
C ARG A 322 0.02 23.90 -5.12
N TYR A 323 1.31 24.07 -4.90
CA TYR A 323 1.80 24.98 -3.85
C TYR A 323 1.56 26.47 -4.16
N LYS A 324 1.20 26.82 -5.40
CA LYS A 324 0.87 28.18 -5.83
C LYS A 324 -0.62 28.50 -5.70
N ASP A 325 -1.45 27.49 -5.46
CA ASP A 325 -2.88 27.66 -5.25
C ASP A 325 -3.13 28.40 -3.93
N PRO A 326 -4.27 29.13 -3.81
CA PRO A 326 -4.61 29.84 -2.57
C PRO A 326 -4.64 28.96 -1.33
N ASP A 327 -4.90 27.66 -1.50
CA ASP A 327 -4.96 26.64 -0.47
C ASP A 327 -3.75 25.67 -0.53
N GLY A 328 -2.63 26.13 -1.06
CA GLY A 328 -1.39 25.35 -1.26
C GLY A 328 -0.85 24.65 -0.01
N LEU A 329 -1.26 25.07 1.19
CA LEU A 329 -0.93 24.39 2.45
C LEU A 329 -1.50 22.97 2.52
N LYS A 330 -2.60 22.67 1.84
CA LYS A 330 -3.17 21.30 1.77
C LYS A 330 -2.16 20.25 1.28
N TYR A 331 -1.24 20.71 0.41
CA TYR A 331 -0.28 19.86 -0.30
C TYR A 331 1.08 19.75 0.38
N ILE A 332 1.29 20.39 1.54
CA ILE A 332 2.56 20.27 2.29
C ILE A 332 2.66 18.86 2.87
N MET A 333 3.56 18.07 2.27
CA MET A 333 3.91 16.70 2.65
C MET A 333 5.39 16.45 2.33
N SER A 334 6.00 15.41 2.86
CA SER A 334 7.42 15.10 2.64
C SER A 334 7.63 13.64 2.24
N PRO A 335 8.24 13.39 1.06
CA PRO A 335 8.76 14.36 0.08
C PRO A 335 7.69 15.28 -0.49
N PRO A 336 8.08 16.46 -1.03
CA PRO A 336 7.12 17.36 -1.64
C PRO A 336 6.65 16.87 -3.02
N LEU A 337 5.54 17.44 -3.51
CA LEU A 337 5.11 17.28 -4.90
C LEU A 337 6.20 17.78 -5.85
N ARG A 338 6.30 17.15 -7.02
CA ARG A 338 7.37 17.34 -8.00
C ARG A 338 6.83 17.93 -9.32
N THR A 339 7.70 17.99 -10.31
CA THR A 339 7.37 18.46 -11.65
C THR A 339 6.64 17.39 -12.47
N GLN A 340 5.98 17.79 -13.57
CA GLN A 340 5.36 16.84 -14.50
C GLN A 340 6.36 15.81 -15.06
N GLN A 341 7.63 16.20 -15.25
CA GLN A 341 8.67 15.27 -15.74
C GLN A 341 8.93 14.13 -14.73
N ASP A 342 8.85 14.41 -13.44
CA ASP A 342 8.99 13.41 -12.39
C ASP A 342 7.80 12.44 -12.44
N LEU A 343 6.58 12.96 -12.52
CA LEU A 343 5.36 12.14 -12.63
C LEU A 343 5.44 11.19 -13.83
N ASP A 344 5.85 11.72 -15.00
CA ASP A 344 5.99 10.92 -16.22
C ASP A 344 7.06 9.82 -16.08
N ALA A 345 8.14 10.09 -15.34
CA ALA A 345 9.18 9.09 -15.06
C ALA A 345 8.66 7.99 -14.12
N LEU A 346 7.91 8.38 -13.06
CA LEU A 346 7.34 7.42 -12.12
C LEU A 346 6.30 6.49 -12.78
N TRP A 347 5.42 7.01 -13.65
CA TRP A 347 4.49 6.18 -14.41
C TRP A 347 5.22 5.16 -15.29
N LYS A 348 6.30 5.57 -15.97
CA LYS A 348 7.14 4.66 -16.76
C LYS A 348 7.83 3.62 -15.89
N GLY A 349 8.30 4.03 -14.72
CA GLY A 349 8.91 3.12 -13.73
C GLY A 349 7.92 2.06 -13.21
N LEU A 350 6.65 2.43 -13.00
CA LEU A 350 5.57 1.49 -12.65
C LEU A 350 5.31 0.49 -13.77
N GLU A 351 5.12 0.98 -15.01
CA GLU A 351 4.87 0.13 -16.18
C GLU A 351 6.02 -0.86 -16.38
N ALA A 352 7.27 -0.39 -16.26
CA ALA A 352 8.48 -1.19 -16.42
C ALA A 352 8.76 -2.17 -15.27
N GLY A 353 8.05 -2.04 -14.13
CA GLY A 353 8.30 -2.85 -12.93
C GLY A 353 9.49 -2.37 -12.08
N GLU A 354 10.03 -1.18 -12.36
CA GLU A 354 11.08 -0.55 -11.53
C GLU A 354 10.53 0.01 -10.21
N ILE A 355 9.24 0.33 -10.16
CA ILE A 355 8.47 0.64 -8.95
C ILE A 355 7.46 -0.47 -8.75
N GLN A 356 7.51 -1.14 -7.60
CA GLN A 356 6.73 -2.35 -7.35
C GLN A 356 5.42 -2.10 -6.61
N ILE A 357 5.31 -1.01 -5.88
CA ILE A 357 4.17 -0.76 -4.98
C ILE A 357 3.70 0.69 -5.10
N VAL A 358 2.38 0.87 -5.02
CA VAL A 358 1.75 2.19 -4.86
C VAL A 358 0.99 2.21 -3.56
N ALA A 359 1.44 3.05 -2.63
CA ALA A 359 0.81 3.31 -1.33
C ALA A 359 0.26 4.74 -1.25
N THR A 360 0.01 5.26 -0.04
CA THR A 360 -0.54 6.61 0.12
C THR A 360 0.30 7.56 0.94
N ASP A 361 1.01 7.09 1.95
CA ASP A 361 1.57 7.94 3.00
C ASP A 361 0.48 8.79 3.68
N HIS A 362 -0.70 8.16 3.92
CA HIS A 362 -1.86 8.81 4.51
C HIS A 362 -1.55 9.33 5.91
N CYS A 363 -1.46 10.66 6.03
CA CYS A 363 -1.13 11.36 7.27
C CYS A 363 -1.87 12.71 7.30
N PRO A 364 -3.19 12.73 7.52
CA PRO A 364 -4.01 13.91 7.32
C PRO A 364 -3.98 14.86 8.53
N PHE A 365 -3.98 16.17 8.23
CA PHE A 365 -4.14 17.27 9.18
C PHE A 365 -5.18 18.23 8.62
N ASN A 366 -6.14 18.69 9.43
CA ASN A 366 -7.19 19.59 8.96
C ASN A 366 -6.63 20.87 8.33
N TYR A 367 -7.18 21.22 7.17
CA TYR A 367 -6.80 22.47 6.50
C TYR A 367 -7.22 23.70 7.30
N ALA A 368 -8.42 23.70 7.86
CA ALA A 368 -8.94 24.82 8.62
C ALA A 368 -8.27 25.02 9.99
N LYS A 369 -7.43 24.07 10.43
CA LYS A 369 -6.83 24.11 11.78
C LYS A 369 -5.30 23.89 11.72
N GLU A 370 -4.84 22.65 11.76
CA GLU A 370 -3.41 22.31 11.90
C GLU A 370 -2.57 22.85 10.74
N LYS A 371 -3.06 22.76 9.49
CA LYS A 371 -2.35 23.30 8.31
C LYS A 371 -2.22 24.83 8.35
N GLN A 372 -3.13 25.54 9.02
CA GLN A 372 -3.09 27.00 9.11
C GLN A 372 -1.91 27.53 9.96
N ASP A 373 -1.25 26.70 10.74
CA ASP A 373 -0.01 27.08 11.42
C ASP A 373 1.08 27.49 10.41
N GLY A 374 0.99 26.93 9.19
CA GLY A 374 1.89 27.23 8.06
C GLY A 374 1.55 28.48 7.25
N LYS A 375 0.44 29.20 7.52
CA LYS A 375 -0.07 30.29 6.66
C LYS A 375 0.94 31.43 6.43
N ASP A 376 1.74 31.76 7.43
CA ASP A 376 2.73 32.81 7.37
C ASP A 376 4.16 32.26 7.14
N ASP A 377 4.34 30.95 7.37
CA ASP A 377 5.63 30.29 7.24
C ASP A 377 5.45 28.77 7.06
N PHE A 378 5.71 28.29 5.84
CA PHE A 378 5.57 26.87 5.50
C PHE A 378 6.25 25.90 6.44
N ARG A 379 7.33 26.34 7.11
CA ARG A 379 8.13 25.53 8.06
C ARG A 379 7.34 25.11 9.31
N LYS A 380 6.24 25.79 9.60
CA LYS A 380 5.34 25.51 10.73
C LYS A 380 4.17 24.60 10.36
N CYS A 381 3.95 24.36 9.06
CA CYS A 381 2.88 23.49 8.59
C CYS A 381 3.23 22.03 8.88
N PRO A 382 2.36 21.25 9.53
CA PRO A 382 2.59 19.82 9.64
C PRO A 382 2.58 19.16 8.26
N ASN A 383 3.57 18.27 8.01
CA ASN A 383 3.74 17.58 6.74
C ASN A 383 2.87 16.33 6.70
N GLY A 384 2.04 16.21 5.69
CA GLY A 384 1.17 15.06 5.44
C GLY A 384 -0.14 15.45 4.75
N ALA A 385 -0.80 14.50 4.14
CA ALA A 385 -2.05 14.69 3.40
C ALA A 385 -2.93 13.43 3.45
N PRO A 386 -4.26 13.54 3.20
CA PRO A 386 -5.12 12.38 2.99
C PRO A 386 -4.83 11.71 1.65
N GLY A 387 -5.19 10.42 1.52
CA GLY A 387 -5.01 9.67 0.26
C GLY A 387 -5.49 8.22 0.29
N VAL A 388 -5.75 7.63 1.47
CA VAL A 388 -6.05 6.20 1.59
C VAL A 388 -7.35 5.81 0.89
N GLU A 389 -8.34 6.68 0.87
CA GLU A 389 -9.64 6.44 0.24
C GLU A 389 -9.58 6.57 -1.28
N GLU A 390 -8.77 7.51 -1.77
CA GLU A 390 -8.71 7.85 -3.20
C GLU A 390 -7.78 6.92 -4.00
N ARG A 391 -6.88 6.16 -3.34
CA ARG A 391 -5.79 5.42 -3.97
C ARG A 391 -6.23 4.50 -5.10
N MET A 392 -7.15 3.58 -4.84
CA MET A 392 -7.51 2.55 -5.82
C MET A 392 -8.24 3.15 -7.02
N ILE A 393 -9.16 4.10 -6.79
CA ILE A 393 -9.91 4.72 -7.88
C ILE A 393 -9.03 5.68 -8.69
N LEU A 394 -8.06 6.36 -8.09
CA LEU A 394 -7.10 7.19 -8.83
C LEU A 394 -6.18 6.34 -9.69
N LEU A 395 -5.66 5.21 -9.19
CA LEU A 395 -4.87 4.28 -9.99
C LEU A 395 -5.68 3.73 -11.16
N PHE A 396 -6.95 3.40 -10.95
CA PHE A 396 -7.83 2.95 -12.02
C PHE A 396 -8.08 4.08 -13.04
N SER A 397 -8.53 5.25 -12.60
CA SER A 397 -8.90 6.37 -13.48
C SER A 397 -7.70 6.98 -14.21
N GLU A 398 -6.61 7.28 -13.48
CA GLU A 398 -5.45 7.98 -14.00
C GLU A 398 -4.41 7.05 -14.64
N GLY A 399 -4.36 5.80 -14.19
CA GLY A 399 -3.46 4.77 -14.70
C GLY A 399 -4.10 3.93 -15.80
N VAL A 400 -5.11 3.13 -15.44
CA VAL A 400 -5.72 2.14 -16.36
C VAL A 400 -6.53 2.82 -17.46
N MET A 401 -7.46 3.70 -17.10
CA MET A 401 -8.35 4.34 -18.08
C MET A 401 -7.61 5.33 -18.99
N LYS A 402 -6.44 5.81 -18.59
CA LYS A 402 -5.55 6.62 -19.44
C LYS A 402 -4.44 5.81 -20.13
N ASN A 403 -4.49 4.48 -20.06
CA ASN A 403 -3.54 3.56 -20.70
C ASN A 403 -2.07 3.79 -20.29
N LYS A 404 -1.81 4.23 -19.06
CA LYS A 404 -0.45 4.36 -18.52
C LYS A 404 0.05 3.04 -17.92
N ILE A 405 -0.86 2.22 -17.40
CA ILE A 405 -0.63 0.85 -16.91
C ILE A 405 -1.81 -0.04 -17.29
N SER A 406 -1.61 -1.35 -17.32
CA SER A 406 -2.70 -2.31 -17.46
C SER A 406 -3.49 -2.47 -16.15
N ILE A 407 -4.71 -3.02 -16.22
CA ILE A 407 -5.46 -3.35 -15.01
C ILE A 407 -4.77 -4.46 -14.20
N ASN A 408 -4.05 -5.36 -14.87
CA ASN A 408 -3.23 -6.39 -14.24
C ASN A 408 -2.07 -5.75 -13.45
N LYS A 409 -1.41 -4.73 -14.02
CA LYS A 409 -0.38 -3.96 -13.32
C LYS A 409 -0.96 -3.22 -12.11
N LEU A 410 -2.19 -2.71 -12.16
CA LEU A 410 -2.84 -2.13 -10.98
C LEU A 410 -2.97 -3.17 -9.87
N VAL A 411 -3.46 -4.38 -10.16
CA VAL A 411 -3.55 -5.48 -9.18
C VAL A 411 -2.16 -5.85 -8.66
N GLU A 412 -1.18 -5.93 -9.54
CA GLU A 412 0.20 -6.22 -9.16
C GLU A 412 0.72 -5.21 -8.11
N VAL A 413 0.62 -3.90 -8.39
CA VAL A 413 1.27 -2.86 -7.55
C VAL A 413 0.46 -2.42 -6.33
N ALA A 414 -0.86 -2.65 -6.30
CA ALA A 414 -1.74 -2.20 -5.23
C ALA A 414 -2.32 -3.33 -4.37
N CYS A 415 -2.16 -4.60 -4.79
CA CYS A 415 -2.70 -5.77 -4.08
C CYS A 415 -1.63 -6.84 -3.89
N THR A 416 -1.09 -7.42 -4.97
CA THR A 416 -0.25 -8.63 -4.91
C THR A 416 1.17 -8.36 -4.41
N ASN A 417 1.86 -7.35 -4.96
CA ASN A 417 3.22 -7.02 -4.53
C ASN A 417 3.29 -6.55 -3.07
N PRO A 418 2.37 -5.67 -2.57
CA PRO A 418 2.31 -5.37 -1.15
C PRO A 418 2.17 -6.61 -0.29
N ALA A 419 1.31 -7.57 -0.68
CA ALA A 419 1.13 -8.82 0.04
C ALA A 419 2.40 -9.68 0.06
N LYS A 420 3.11 -9.80 -1.07
CA LYS A 420 4.36 -10.56 -1.18
C LYS A 420 5.47 -9.93 -0.34
N VAL A 421 5.73 -8.63 -0.53
CA VAL A 421 6.83 -7.93 0.14
C VAL A 421 6.66 -7.93 1.66
N TYR A 422 5.43 -7.86 2.13
CA TYR A 422 5.16 -7.77 3.57
C TYR A 422 4.60 -9.04 4.20
N GLY A 423 4.78 -10.20 3.52
CA GLY A 423 4.56 -11.52 4.12
C GLY A 423 3.10 -11.89 4.37
N MET A 424 2.18 -11.38 3.56
CA MET A 424 0.73 -11.67 3.63
C MET A 424 0.24 -12.59 2.50
N TYR A 425 1.05 -12.76 1.44
CA TYR A 425 0.74 -13.62 0.31
C TYR A 425 0.91 -15.10 0.67
N PRO A 426 0.06 -16.05 0.17
CA PRO A 426 -1.08 -15.85 -0.72
C PRO A 426 -2.42 -15.63 0.01
N LYS A 427 -2.42 -15.46 1.34
CA LYS A 427 -3.66 -15.24 2.10
C LYS A 427 -4.37 -13.96 1.65
N LYS A 428 -3.60 -12.91 1.30
CA LYS A 428 -4.05 -11.61 0.82
C LYS A 428 -3.46 -11.31 -0.57
N GLY A 429 -4.09 -10.38 -1.30
CA GLY A 429 -3.57 -9.81 -2.54
C GLY A 429 -3.75 -10.64 -3.80
N ILE A 430 -4.60 -11.67 -3.75
CA ILE A 430 -4.93 -12.52 -4.90
C ILE A 430 -6.35 -13.08 -4.79
N ILE A 431 -6.96 -13.41 -5.93
CA ILE A 431 -8.22 -14.17 -6.02
C ILE A 431 -7.87 -15.59 -6.43
N GLU A 432 -7.67 -16.46 -5.43
CA GLU A 432 -7.38 -17.89 -5.61
C GLU A 432 -8.01 -18.71 -4.48
N PRO A 433 -8.34 -20.00 -4.70
CA PRO A 433 -8.81 -20.88 -3.64
C PRO A 433 -7.84 -20.92 -2.45
N GLY A 434 -8.36 -20.71 -1.24
CA GLY A 434 -7.60 -20.63 0.00
C GLY A 434 -7.17 -19.23 0.43
N ALA A 435 -7.30 -18.22 -0.44
CA ALA A 435 -7.13 -16.81 -0.07
C ALA A 435 -8.37 -16.26 0.66
N ASP A 436 -8.19 -15.19 1.42
CA ASP A 436 -9.30 -14.47 2.03
C ASP A 436 -10.24 -13.90 0.95
N GLY A 437 -11.54 -13.93 1.20
CA GLY A 437 -12.56 -13.37 0.31
C GLY A 437 -12.59 -11.84 0.34
N ASP A 438 -11.45 -11.21 0.09
CA ASP A 438 -11.26 -9.76 0.03
C ASP A 438 -11.32 -9.32 -1.43
N LEU A 439 -12.42 -8.65 -1.81
CA LEU A 439 -12.71 -8.30 -3.19
C LEU A 439 -13.12 -6.84 -3.34
N ILE A 440 -12.78 -6.26 -4.51
CA ILE A 440 -13.27 -4.97 -4.97
C ILE A 440 -14.01 -5.17 -6.27
N ILE A 441 -15.21 -4.61 -6.41
CA ILE A 441 -15.96 -4.57 -7.68
C ILE A 441 -15.92 -3.14 -8.22
N ILE A 442 -15.38 -2.98 -9.44
CA ILE A 442 -15.25 -1.69 -10.12
C ILE A 442 -16.14 -1.65 -11.35
N ASP A 443 -17.02 -0.64 -11.41
CA ASP A 443 -17.75 -0.25 -12.61
C ASP A 443 -16.88 0.70 -13.45
N ALA A 444 -16.40 0.23 -14.60
CA ALA A 444 -15.54 1.00 -15.50
C ALA A 444 -16.29 2.03 -16.34
N ASP A 445 -17.59 1.87 -16.52
CA ASP A 445 -18.42 2.75 -17.35
C ASP A 445 -18.91 3.98 -16.58
N ALA A 446 -18.85 3.94 -15.24
CA ALA A 446 -19.24 5.04 -14.38
C ALA A 446 -18.32 6.26 -14.55
N LYS A 447 -18.88 7.45 -14.37
CA LYS A 447 -18.14 8.70 -14.34
C LYS A 447 -18.58 9.52 -13.12
N GLN A 448 -17.63 10.07 -12.41
CA GLN A 448 -17.89 10.89 -11.24
C GLN A 448 -16.84 12.00 -11.11
N THR A 449 -17.08 12.97 -10.24
CA THR A 449 -16.09 13.99 -9.86
C THR A 449 -15.79 13.78 -8.39
N LEU A 450 -14.52 13.64 -8.05
CA LEU A 450 -14.09 13.47 -6.68
C LEU A 450 -14.31 14.77 -5.91
N THR A 451 -15.00 14.68 -4.78
CA THR A 451 -15.22 15.82 -3.88
C THR A 451 -15.03 15.37 -2.44
N HIS A 452 -14.69 16.30 -1.57
CA HIS A 452 -14.56 16.02 -0.13
C HIS A 452 -15.85 15.44 0.48
N GLU A 453 -17.01 15.88 0.00
CA GLU A 453 -18.32 15.40 0.47
C GLU A 453 -18.53 13.89 0.27
N MET A 454 -17.76 13.27 -0.62
CA MET A 454 -17.79 11.82 -0.86
C MET A 454 -16.87 11.04 0.10
N MET A 455 -15.99 11.72 0.83
CA MET A 455 -14.95 11.09 1.66
C MET A 455 -15.48 10.77 3.07
N HIS A 456 -14.90 9.72 3.68
CA HIS A 456 -15.33 9.18 4.98
C HIS A 456 -14.32 9.44 6.10
N GLY A 457 -13.11 9.89 5.78
CA GLY A 457 -12.09 10.29 6.75
C GLY A 457 -12.53 11.50 7.59
N ALA A 458 -11.87 11.71 8.71
CA ALA A 458 -12.16 12.84 9.62
C ALA A 458 -11.55 14.18 9.17
N VAL A 459 -10.67 14.16 8.14
CA VAL A 459 -10.03 15.36 7.59
C VAL A 459 -11.02 16.22 6.81
N ASP A 460 -10.86 17.55 6.87
CA ASP A 460 -11.78 18.53 6.30
C ASP A 460 -11.53 18.88 4.82
N TYR A 461 -10.75 18.06 4.09
CA TYR A 461 -10.48 18.24 2.66
C TYR A 461 -9.99 16.96 2.01
N THR A 462 -10.06 16.90 0.68
CA THR A 462 -9.27 15.96 -0.14
C THR A 462 -8.23 16.73 -0.96
N SER A 463 -7.07 16.12 -1.21
CA SER A 463 -6.04 16.67 -2.09
C SER A 463 -6.45 16.66 -3.57
N TYR A 464 -7.55 15.99 -3.90
CA TYR A 464 -7.99 15.70 -5.28
C TYR A 464 -9.34 16.34 -5.63
N GLU A 465 -9.76 17.36 -4.87
CA GLU A 465 -11.03 18.08 -5.08
C GLU A 465 -11.24 18.48 -6.54
N GLY A 466 -12.41 18.16 -7.09
CA GLY A 466 -12.77 18.48 -8.46
C GLY A 466 -12.14 17.59 -9.54
N THR A 467 -11.41 16.52 -9.18
CA THR A 467 -10.80 15.60 -10.15
C THR A 467 -11.86 14.74 -10.83
N PRO A 468 -11.98 14.77 -12.18
CA PRO A 468 -12.87 13.88 -12.89
C PRO A 468 -12.32 12.46 -12.86
N LEU A 469 -13.16 11.50 -12.46
CA LEU A 469 -12.82 10.08 -12.41
C LEU A 469 -13.58 9.29 -13.48
N ASN A 470 -12.88 8.37 -14.12
CA ASN A 470 -13.45 7.31 -14.94
C ASN A 470 -13.45 6.02 -14.13
N GLY A 471 -14.63 5.49 -13.87
CA GLY A 471 -14.87 4.34 -13.01
C GLY A 471 -15.38 4.73 -11.62
N LYS A 472 -15.90 3.71 -10.93
CA LYS A 472 -16.45 3.80 -9.58
C LYS A 472 -16.21 2.47 -8.85
N ILE A 473 -15.84 2.53 -7.60
CA ILE A 473 -15.88 1.36 -6.71
C ILE A 473 -17.33 1.16 -6.28
N ASP A 474 -17.93 0.08 -6.71
CA ASP A 474 -19.33 -0.22 -6.38
C ASP A 474 -19.46 -1.00 -5.09
N LEU A 475 -18.52 -1.92 -4.83
CA LEU A 475 -18.57 -2.79 -3.67
C LEU A 475 -17.18 -3.17 -3.21
N VAL A 476 -17.00 -3.22 -1.90
CA VAL A 476 -15.80 -3.74 -1.24
C VAL A 476 -16.21 -4.83 -0.26
N MET A 477 -15.50 -5.92 -0.32
CA MET A 477 -15.73 -7.09 0.51
C MET A 477 -14.48 -7.45 1.27
N GLN A 478 -14.63 -7.80 2.53
CA GLN A 478 -13.56 -8.35 3.37
C GLN A 478 -14.01 -9.67 3.97
N ARG A 479 -13.25 -10.73 3.74
CA ARG A 479 -13.58 -12.09 4.19
C ARG A 479 -15.05 -12.45 3.92
N GLY A 480 -15.50 -12.22 2.67
CA GLY A 480 -16.86 -12.53 2.21
C GLY A 480 -17.96 -11.59 2.71
N ASN A 481 -17.66 -10.63 3.57
CA ASN A 481 -18.60 -9.64 4.07
C ASN A 481 -18.49 -8.32 3.32
N ILE A 482 -19.62 -7.76 2.90
CA ILE A 482 -19.65 -6.42 2.31
C ILE A 482 -19.32 -5.40 3.40
N ILE A 483 -18.24 -4.64 3.23
CA ILE A 483 -17.81 -3.59 4.16
C ILE A 483 -18.05 -2.18 3.60
N ALA A 484 -18.21 -2.04 2.28
CA ALA A 484 -18.65 -0.81 1.64
C ALA A 484 -19.44 -1.13 0.37
N GLU A 485 -20.47 -0.36 0.08
CA GLU A 485 -21.29 -0.50 -1.11
C GLU A 485 -21.87 0.86 -1.53
N ASN A 486 -21.72 1.20 -2.81
CA ASN A 486 -22.21 2.47 -3.37
C ASN A 486 -21.74 3.72 -2.62
N ASN A 487 -20.48 3.73 -2.20
CA ASN A 487 -19.88 4.78 -1.38
C ASN A 487 -20.50 4.92 0.01
N GLU A 488 -21.05 3.86 0.59
CA GLU A 488 -21.53 3.83 1.96
C GLU A 488 -20.81 2.73 2.74
N PHE A 489 -20.28 3.05 3.90
CA PHE A 489 -19.70 2.07 4.81
C PHE A 489 -20.77 1.15 5.38
N LYS A 490 -20.53 -0.17 5.39
CA LYS A 490 -21.47 -1.21 5.83
C LYS A 490 -20.88 -2.15 6.91
N GLY A 491 -19.59 -2.01 7.23
CA GLY A 491 -18.92 -2.83 8.23
C GLY A 491 -19.22 -2.38 9.66
N ASN A 492 -18.52 -2.98 10.62
CA ASN A 492 -18.63 -2.61 12.02
C ASN A 492 -17.26 -2.22 12.58
N ARG A 493 -17.27 -1.37 13.59
CA ARG A 493 -16.08 -1.02 14.36
C ARG A 493 -15.50 -2.27 15.01
N GLY A 494 -14.21 -2.53 14.79
CA GLY A 494 -13.50 -3.67 15.34
C GLY A 494 -13.60 -4.96 14.51
N ASP A 495 -14.17 -4.93 13.29
CA ASP A 495 -14.19 -6.08 12.38
C ASP A 495 -12.79 -6.42 11.84
N GLY A 496 -11.86 -5.45 11.84
CA GLY A 496 -10.48 -5.62 11.41
C GLY A 496 -9.68 -6.50 12.38
N GLN A 497 -8.77 -7.29 11.83
CA GLN A 497 -7.92 -8.21 12.57
C GLN A 497 -6.45 -7.86 12.39
N TYR A 498 -5.68 -7.98 13.48
CA TYR A 498 -4.23 -7.87 13.37
C TYR A 498 -3.65 -9.05 12.58
N ILE A 499 -2.77 -8.75 11.63
CA ILE A 499 -2.13 -9.75 10.78
C ILE A 499 -0.73 -10.06 11.30
N TYR A 500 -0.53 -11.26 11.81
CA TYR A 500 0.80 -11.81 12.08
C TYR A 500 1.48 -12.12 10.75
N ARG A 501 2.26 -11.16 10.24
CA ARG A 501 2.94 -11.27 8.95
C ARG A 501 4.09 -12.27 9.02
N LYS A 502 4.43 -12.85 7.87
CA LYS A 502 5.59 -13.74 7.69
C LYS A 502 6.77 -12.94 7.12
N PRO A 503 8.00 -13.47 7.18
CA PRO A 503 9.12 -12.87 6.44
C PRO A 503 8.77 -12.64 4.97
N TYR A 504 9.37 -11.61 4.37
CA TYR A 504 9.06 -11.21 3.00
C TYR A 504 9.34 -12.33 1.98
N PHE A 505 8.56 -12.32 0.89
CA PHE A 505 8.87 -13.07 -0.32
C PHE A 505 9.46 -12.11 -1.36
N GLY A 506 10.47 -12.56 -2.10
CA GLY A 506 10.93 -11.82 -3.29
C GLY A 506 9.81 -11.69 -4.33
N ILE A 507 9.82 -10.62 -5.12
CA ILE A 507 8.93 -10.35 -6.25
C ILE A 507 9.71 -10.34 -7.55
#